data_192ee9e393a7bbb19036ae0270f5a905
#
_entry.id   192ee9e393a7bbb19036ae0270f5a905
#
_cell.length_a   1.000
_cell.length_b   1.000
_cell.length_c   1.000
_cell.angle_alpha   90.00
_cell.angle_beta   90.00
_cell.angle_gamma   90.00
#
_symmetry.space_group_name_H-M   'P 1'
#
loop_
_entity.id
_entity.type
_entity.pdbx_description
1 polymer ?
#
loop_
_entity_poly.entity_id
_entity_poly.type
_entity_poly.pdbx_seq_one_letter_code
_entity_poly.pdbx_strand_id
1 'polypeptide(L)'
;MKVFSKRLVAACLCSVVGAAHAADYVIDGSGGGMHSSVTFRASHIGISALWGRFNDVSGTFSYDAKNPGAAKISVKIVPASIDTNLKERDTHLSSADYLDVAKFPEAGFVSTHIMDMGAGKLHVMGNFTLHGTTREISFEAVKTGEGETPFGDYRVGFEAEAKLNPKDYGINFADELRLILAIEGIRQ
;
A
#
# COMPACT_ATOMS: atom_id res chain seq x y z
N MET A 1 -1.69 -70.43 35.88
CA MET A 1 -1.01 -69.14 35.95
C MET A 1 -1.13 -68.50 34.59
N LYS A 2 -2.07 -67.51 34.42
CA LYS A 2 -2.30 -66.81 33.15
C LYS A 2 -1.62 -65.45 33.21
N VAL A 3 -0.59 -65.21 32.38
CA VAL A 3 0.13 -63.95 32.29
C VAL A 3 -0.63 -63.05 31.31
N PHE A 4 -1.22 -61.94 31.82
CA PHE A 4 -1.83 -60.90 30.99
C PHE A 4 -0.77 -59.92 30.52
N SER A 5 -0.47 -59.93 29.20
CA SER A 5 0.37 -58.95 28.55
C SER A 5 -0.43 -57.67 28.29
N LYS A 6 -0.07 -56.56 28.98
CA LYS A 6 -0.62 -55.24 28.72
C LYS A 6 0.08 -54.65 27.49
N ARG A 7 -0.62 -54.54 26.37
CA ARG A 7 -0.16 -53.79 25.19
C ARG A 7 -0.39 -52.32 25.44
N LEU A 8 0.69 -51.57 25.52
CA LEU A 8 0.71 -50.10 25.58
C LEU A 8 0.46 -49.58 24.14
N VAL A 9 -0.70 -48.96 23.91
CA VAL A 9 -0.98 -48.24 22.64
C VAL A 9 -0.47 -46.82 22.80
N ALA A 10 0.62 -46.52 22.15
CA ALA A 10 1.13 -45.14 22.04
C ALA A 10 0.28 -44.41 21.00
N ALA A 11 -0.58 -43.50 21.46
CA ALA A 11 -1.31 -42.57 20.59
C ALA A 11 -0.33 -41.48 20.13
N CYS A 12 0.06 -41.50 18.84
CA CYS A 12 0.82 -40.48 18.22
C CYS A 12 -0.13 -39.29 17.95
N LEU A 13 -0.06 -38.23 18.77
CA LEU A 13 -0.73 -36.97 18.48
C LEU A 13 0.05 -36.27 17.33
N CYS A 14 -0.40 -36.40 16.11
CA CYS A 14 0.01 -35.53 15.03
C CYS A 14 -0.58 -34.14 15.27
N SER A 15 0.21 -33.23 15.83
CA SER A 15 -0.12 -31.80 15.83
C SER A 15 -0.05 -31.30 14.39
N VAL A 16 -1.19 -31.05 13.80
CA VAL A 16 -1.30 -30.29 12.54
C VAL A 16 -0.87 -28.86 12.86
N VAL A 17 0.37 -28.53 12.55
CA VAL A 17 0.84 -27.13 12.54
C VAL A 17 0.15 -26.51 11.33
N GLY A 18 -0.99 -25.85 11.55
CA GLY A 18 -1.62 -25.03 10.54
C GLY A 18 -0.63 -23.96 10.12
N ALA A 19 -0.24 -23.95 8.85
CA ALA A 19 0.50 -22.84 8.29
C ALA A 19 -0.36 -21.59 8.46
N ALA A 20 0.11 -20.62 9.25
CA ALA A 20 -0.52 -19.31 9.33
C ALA A 20 -0.36 -18.67 7.95
N HIS A 21 -1.42 -18.61 7.18
CA HIS A 21 -1.44 -17.87 5.92
C HIS A 21 -1.66 -16.38 6.24
N ALA A 22 -0.88 -15.51 5.56
CA ALA A 22 -1.15 -14.08 5.57
C ALA A 22 -2.60 -13.85 5.12
N ALA A 23 -3.32 -12.97 5.81
CA ALA A 23 -4.65 -12.60 5.38
C ALA A 23 -4.56 -11.63 4.19
N ASP A 24 -5.49 -11.75 3.26
CA ASP A 24 -5.62 -10.84 2.12
C ASP A 24 -6.55 -9.69 2.50
N TYR A 25 -6.21 -8.50 2.02
CA TYR A 25 -6.94 -7.26 2.24
C TYR A 25 -7.17 -6.53 0.92
N VAL A 26 -8.34 -5.93 0.78
CA VAL A 26 -8.65 -4.96 -0.29
C VAL A 26 -8.54 -3.56 0.29
N ILE A 27 -7.86 -2.66 -0.43
CA ILE A 27 -7.69 -1.27 -0.03
C ILE A 27 -9.05 -0.55 -0.11
N ASP A 28 -9.46 0.08 0.99
CA ASP A 28 -10.65 0.93 1.07
C ASP A 28 -10.33 2.32 0.52
N GLY A 29 -10.22 2.42 -0.80
CA GLY A 29 -9.71 3.61 -1.52
C GLY A 29 -10.63 4.20 -2.58
N SER A 30 -11.78 3.57 -2.89
CA SER A 30 -12.75 4.07 -3.86
C SER A 30 -14.18 3.71 -3.48
N GLY A 31 -15.12 4.64 -3.69
CA GLY A 31 -16.55 4.36 -3.58
C GLY A 31 -17.15 4.41 -2.18
N GLY A 32 -17.40 5.59 -1.64
CA GLY A 32 -18.39 5.78 -0.58
C GLY A 32 -18.01 5.46 0.86
N GLY A 33 -16.86 4.88 1.10
CA GLY A 33 -16.37 4.54 2.45
C GLY A 33 -14.86 4.77 2.59
N MET A 34 -14.31 5.69 1.84
CA MET A 34 -12.87 5.87 1.67
C MET A 34 -12.16 6.29 2.96
N HIS A 35 -11.45 5.35 3.58
CA HIS A 35 -10.53 5.63 4.67
C HIS A 35 -9.06 5.61 4.21
N SER A 36 -8.82 5.25 2.94
CA SER A 36 -7.49 5.32 2.34
C SER A 36 -7.31 6.59 1.52
N SER A 37 -6.09 7.13 1.54
CA SER A 37 -5.74 8.30 0.76
C SER A 37 -4.29 8.25 0.27
N VAL A 38 -4.09 8.76 -0.94
CA VAL A 38 -2.78 9.07 -1.51
C VAL A 38 -2.74 10.57 -1.74
N THR A 39 -2.09 11.28 -0.84
CA THR A 39 -1.86 12.72 -0.95
C THR A 39 -0.43 13.00 -1.40
N PHE A 40 -0.21 14.14 -1.98
CA PHE A 40 1.14 14.56 -2.35
C PHE A 40 1.42 16.00 -1.92
N ARG A 41 2.70 16.24 -1.71
CA ARG A 41 3.24 17.57 -1.44
C ARG A 41 4.39 17.85 -2.42
N ALA A 42 4.30 18.96 -3.13
CA ALA A 42 5.36 19.46 -4.00
C ALA A 42 5.78 20.86 -3.60
N SER A 43 7.04 21.23 -3.87
CA SER A 43 7.48 22.62 -3.70
C SER A 43 6.96 23.48 -4.85
N HIS A 44 6.34 24.61 -4.53
CA HIS A 44 6.01 25.64 -5.50
C HIS A 44 7.12 26.66 -5.55
N ILE A 45 8.03 26.51 -6.51
CA ILE A 45 9.19 27.38 -6.79
C ILE A 45 10.03 27.76 -5.56
N GLY A 46 10.09 26.87 -4.57
CA GLY A 46 10.82 27.09 -3.32
C GLY A 46 10.16 28.04 -2.32
N ILE A 47 8.97 28.59 -2.61
CA ILE A 47 8.30 29.60 -1.79
C ILE A 47 7.25 28.95 -0.86
N SER A 48 6.44 28.03 -1.39
CA SER A 48 5.36 27.39 -0.65
C SER A 48 5.22 25.92 -0.99
N ALA A 49 4.34 25.22 -0.31
CA ALA A 49 3.98 23.86 -0.64
C ALA A 49 2.65 23.82 -1.38
N LEU A 50 2.63 23.13 -2.50
CA LEU A 50 1.42 22.70 -3.17
C LEU A 50 1.03 21.34 -2.59
N TRP A 51 -0.22 21.21 -2.18
CA TRP A 51 -0.83 19.95 -1.76
C TRP A 51 -1.87 19.52 -2.79
N GLY A 52 -1.97 18.22 -2.96
CA GLY A 52 -3.00 17.59 -3.75
C GLY A 52 -3.19 16.14 -3.35
N ARG A 53 -4.12 15.47 -4.01
CA ARG A 53 -4.44 14.06 -3.77
C ARG A 53 -4.86 13.39 -5.07
N PHE A 54 -4.89 12.06 -5.04
CA PHE A 54 -5.59 11.25 -6.05
C PHE A 54 -6.84 10.66 -5.40
N ASN A 55 -7.99 10.89 -6.02
CA ASN A 55 -9.30 10.49 -5.47
C ASN A 55 -9.69 9.04 -5.85
N ASP A 56 -8.98 8.40 -6.79
CA ASP A 56 -9.22 7.03 -7.21
C ASP A 56 -7.97 6.19 -7.00
N VAL A 57 -7.99 5.42 -5.90
CA VAL A 57 -6.93 4.53 -5.45
C VAL A 57 -7.54 3.18 -5.15
N SER A 58 -6.95 2.11 -5.63
CA SER A 58 -7.41 0.75 -5.38
C SER A 58 -6.21 -0.20 -5.21
N GLY A 59 -6.47 -1.42 -4.80
CA GLY A 59 -5.41 -2.41 -4.69
C GLY A 59 -5.68 -3.46 -3.63
N THR A 60 -4.68 -4.30 -3.44
CA THR A 60 -4.70 -5.38 -2.45
C THR A 60 -3.36 -5.46 -1.75
N PHE A 61 -3.37 -5.99 -0.55
CA PHE A 61 -2.16 -6.44 0.12
C PHE A 61 -2.44 -7.67 0.97
N SER A 62 -1.40 -8.47 1.22
CA SER A 62 -1.44 -9.53 2.22
C SER A 62 -0.63 -9.12 3.44
N TYR A 63 -1.11 -9.48 4.64
CA TYR A 63 -0.43 -9.15 5.89
C TYR A 63 -0.67 -10.22 6.95
N ASP A 64 0.41 -10.58 7.67
CA ASP A 64 0.37 -11.40 8.87
C ASP A 64 1.23 -10.71 9.95
N ALA A 65 0.62 -10.33 11.06
CA ALA A 65 1.32 -9.70 12.18
C ALA A 65 2.43 -10.56 12.80
N LYS A 66 2.40 -11.88 12.58
CA LYS A 66 3.43 -12.82 13.05
C LYS A 66 4.59 -12.96 12.05
N ASN A 67 4.38 -12.58 10.80
CA ASN A 67 5.38 -12.63 9.73
C ASN A 67 5.23 -11.44 8.77
N PRO A 68 5.41 -10.20 9.25
CA PRO A 68 5.16 -8.98 8.46
C PRO A 68 6.03 -8.88 7.19
N GLY A 69 7.23 -9.45 7.23
CA GLY A 69 8.14 -9.46 6.07
C GLY A 69 7.66 -10.31 4.88
N ALA A 70 6.67 -11.20 5.07
CA ALA A 70 6.06 -11.96 4.00
C ALA A 70 4.91 -11.21 3.28
N ALA A 71 4.59 -9.98 3.71
CA ALA A 71 3.55 -9.16 3.12
C ALA A 71 3.82 -8.89 1.63
N LYS A 72 2.74 -8.72 0.87
CA LYS A 72 2.79 -8.33 -0.55
C LYS A 72 1.83 -7.16 -0.75
N ILE A 73 2.21 -6.21 -1.59
CA ILE A 73 1.44 -4.98 -1.82
C ILE A 73 1.31 -4.76 -3.32
N SER A 74 0.10 -4.47 -3.77
CA SER A 74 -0.20 -4.03 -5.14
C SER A 74 -1.20 -2.90 -5.08
N VAL A 75 -0.78 -1.70 -5.50
CA VAL A 75 -1.61 -0.47 -5.49
C VAL A 75 -1.72 0.07 -6.90
N LYS A 76 -2.91 0.51 -7.24
CA LYS A 76 -3.26 1.20 -8.48
C LYS A 76 -3.80 2.59 -8.14
N ILE A 77 -3.36 3.58 -8.89
CA ILE A 77 -3.78 4.98 -8.79
C ILE A 77 -4.24 5.41 -10.18
N VAL A 78 -5.35 6.11 -10.28
CA VAL A 78 -5.83 6.73 -11.51
C VAL A 78 -5.33 8.19 -11.55
N PRO A 79 -4.32 8.54 -12.37
CA PRO A 79 -3.76 9.90 -12.39
C PRO A 79 -4.78 10.99 -12.75
N ALA A 80 -5.79 10.67 -13.56
CA ALA A 80 -6.88 11.60 -13.92
C ALA A 80 -7.75 12.01 -12.72
N SER A 81 -7.65 11.30 -11.59
CA SER A 81 -8.37 11.62 -10.36
C SER A 81 -7.65 12.66 -9.48
N ILE A 82 -6.62 13.32 -10.03
CA ILE A 82 -5.87 14.37 -9.34
C ILE A 82 -6.78 15.51 -8.91
N ASP A 83 -6.58 15.97 -7.69
CA ASP A 83 -7.32 17.07 -7.07
C ASP A 83 -6.36 17.91 -6.24
N THR A 84 -6.17 19.15 -6.64
CA THR A 84 -5.35 20.14 -5.94
C THR A 84 -6.18 21.30 -5.42
N ASN A 85 -7.51 21.15 -5.37
CA ASN A 85 -8.47 22.19 -5.01
C ASN A 85 -8.50 23.39 -5.98
N LEU A 86 -8.06 23.18 -7.25
CA LEU A 86 -8.14 24.18 -8.32
C LEU A 86 -8.25 23.47 -9.66
N LYS A 87 -9.46 23.48 -10.24
CA LYS A 87 -9.81 22.71 -11.44
C LYS A 87 -8.92 23.04 -12.66
N GLU A 88 -8.57 24.30 -12.86
CA GLU A 88 -7.70 24.74 -13.94
C GLU A 88 -6.32 24.10 -13.83
N ARG A 89 -5.77 24.03 -12.61
CA ARG A 89 -4.50 23.36 -12.33
C ARG A 89 -4.61 21.86 -12.53
N ASP A 90 -5.67 21.23 -12.06
CA ASP A 90 -5.88 19.79 -12.22
C ASP A 90 -6.00 19.40 -13.70
N THR A 91 -6.68 20.22 -14.51
CA THR A 91 -6.72 20.06 -15.96
C THR A 91 -5.33 20.17 -16.58
N HIS A 92 -4.53 21.18 -16.17
CA HIS A 92 -3.17 21.37 -16.68
C HIS A 92 -2.24 20.24 -16.26
N LEU A 93 -2.29 19.79 -14.99
CA LEU A 93 -1.50 18.65 -14.51
C LEU A 93 -1.87 17.34 -15.20
N SER A 94 -3.11 17.18 -15.64
CA SER A 94 -3.57 16.02 -16.40
C SER A 94 -3.17 16.02 -17.87
N SER A 95 -2.71 17.17 -18.40
CA SER A 95 -2.37 17.32 -19.81
C SER A 95 -1.05 16.60 -20.19
N ALA A 96 -0.75 16.59 -21.49
CA ALA A 96 0.47 16.02 -22.05
C ALA A 96 1.77 16.70 -21.56
N ASP A 97 1.66 17.90 -20.98
CA ASP A 97 2.80 18.62 -20.43
C ASP A 97 3.31 18.02 -19.10
N TYR A 98 2.45 17.23 -18.42
CA TYR A 98 2.75 16.66 -17.10
C TYR A 98 2.41 15.18 -17.00
N LEU A 99 1.18 14.82 -16.56
CA LEU A 99 0.81 13.43 -16.29
C LEU A 99 0.39 12.68 -17.56
N ASP A 100 0.00 13.39 -18.62
CA ASP A 100 -0.49 12.82 -19.89
C ASP A 100 -1.47 11.66 -19.66
N VAL A 101 -2.53 11.94 -18.89
CA VAL A 101 -3.46 10.91 -18.41
C VAL A 101 -4.18 10.17 -19.53
N ALA A 102 -4.25 10.79 -20.74
CA ALA A 102 -4.81 10.13 -21.91
C ALA A 102 -3.92 8.99 -22.42
N LYS A 103 -2.61 9.15 -22.32
CA LYS A 103 -1.62 8.14 -22.72
C LYS A 103 -1.23 7.20 -21.56
N PHE A 104 -1.20 7.73 -20.35
CA PHE A 104 -0.82 7.01 -19.14
C PHE A 104 -1.95 7.04 -18.10
N PRO A 105 -3.04 6.28 -18.34
CA PRO A 105 -4.24 6.33 -17.51
C PRO A 105 -4.05 5.72 -16.12
N GLU A 106 -2.90 5.09 -15.86
CA GLU A 106 -2.66 4.34 -14.64
C GLU A 106 -1.24 4.60 -14.11
N ALA A 107 -1.13 4.78 -12.81
CA ALA A 107 0.09 4.69 -12.03
C ALA A 107 -0.07 3.58 -10.98
N GLY A 108 1.02 3.02 -10.48
CA GLY A 108 0.88 1.93 -9.51
C GLY A 108 2.18 1.52 -8.85
N PHE A 109 2.04 0.76 -7.78
CA PHE A 109 3.15 0.22 -7.00
C PHE A 109 2.98 -1.28 -6.77
N VAL A 110 4.05 -2.05 -6.96
CA VAL A 110 4.11 -3.48 -6.61
C VAL A 110 5.34 -3.72 -5.76
N SER A 111 5.16 -4.24 -4.54
CA SER A 111 6.29 -4.57 -3.67
C SER A 111 7.13 -5.70 -4.23
N THR A 112 8.46 -5.58 -4.09
CA THR A 112 9.44 -6.62 -4.42
C THR A 112 10.02 -7.25 -3.16
N HIS A 113 10.19 -6.46 -2.12
CA HIS A 113 10.73 -6.92 -0.85
C HIS A 113 10.18 -6.09 0.31
N ILE A 114 9.89 -6.75 1.43
CA ILE A 114 9.43 -6.10 2.66
C ILE A 114 10.24 -6.66 3.81
N MET A 115 10.80 -5.78 4.65
CA MET A 115 11.52 -6.15 5.86
C MET A 115 10.74 -5.67 7.08
N ASP A 116 10.57 -6.57 8.05
CA ASP A 116 10.06 -6.21 9.36
C ASP A 116 11.16 -5.51 10.17
N MET A 117 10.91 -4.27 10.56
CA MET A 117 11.80 -3.45 11.36
C MET A 117 11.44 -3.47 12.85
N GLY A 118 10.42 -4.27 13.20
CA GLY A 118 9.88 -4.33 14.55
C GLY A 118 8.94 -3.17 14.92
N ALA A 119 8.21 -3.33 16.01
CA ALA A 119 7.27 -2.32 16.52
C ALA A 119 6.24 -1.81 15.48
N GLY A 120 5.82 -2.67 14.55
CA GLY A 120 4.86 -2.32 13.50
C GLY A 120 5.44 -1.49 12.36
N LYS A 121 6.76 -1.35 12.27
CA LYS A 121 7.45 -0.67 11.17
C LYS A 121 7.90 -1.66 10.12
N LEU A 122 7.70 -1.29 8.87
CA LEU A 122 8.11 -2.05 7.70
C LEU A 122 9.00 -1.18 6.82
N HIS A 123 10.10 -1.73 6.33
CA HIS A 123 10.81 -1.14 5.19
C HIS A 123 10.32 -1.83 3.92
N VAL A 124 9.68 -1.06 3.05
CA VAL A 124 9.02 -1.54 1.84
C VAL A 124 9.85 -1.13 0.63
N MET A 125 10.18 -2.10 -0.22
CA MET A 125 10.83 -1.88 -1.52
C MET A 125 9.90 -2.38 -2.61
N GLY A 126 9.88 -1.71 -3.76
CA GLY A 126 9.04 -2.12 -4.88
C GLY A 126 9.17 -1.26 -6.11
N ASN A 127 8.50 -1.69 -7.15
CA ASN A 127 8.46 -1.03 -8.44
C ASN A 127 7.28 -0.04 -8.47
N PHE A 128 7.57 1.23 -8.62
CA PHE A 128 6.59 2.29 -8.85
C PHE A 128 6.59 2.69 -10.31
N THR A 129 5.41 2.63 -10.92
CA THR A 129 5.19 3.02 -12.32
C THR A 129 4.40 4.32 -12.34
N LEU A 130 4.94 5.33 -13.01
CA LEU A 130 4.30 6.62 -13.23
C LEU A 130 4.67 7.11 -14.64
N HIS A 131 3.70 7.69 -15.36
CA HIS A 131 3.94 8.25 -16.71
C HIS A 131 4.63 7.24 -17.64
N GLY A 132 4.24 5.95 -17.57
CA GLY A 132 4.82 4.86 -18.36
C GLY A 132 6.24 4.44 -17.99
N THR A 133 6.86 5.05 -16.99
CA THR A 133 8.21 4.72 -16.53
C THR A 133 8.14 4.00 -15.19
N THR A 134 8.86 2.89 -15.06
CA THR A 134 8.97 2.12 -13.81
C THR A 134 10.32 2.34 -13.15
N ARG A 135 10.32 2.62 -11.85
CA ARG A 135 11.52 2.74 -11.01
C ARG A 135 11.33 1.97 -9.72
N GLU A 136 12.41 1.40 -9.22
CA GLU A 136 12.42 0.88 -7.86
C GLU A 136 12.47 2.04 -6.87
N ILE A 137 11.60 2.00 -5.88
CA ILE A 137 11.56 2.94 -4.76
C ILE A 137 11.54 2.18 -3.45
N SER A 138 11.91 2.86 -2.37
CA SER A 138 11.77 2.31 -1.01
C SER A 138 11.24 3.38 -0.06
N PHE A 139 10.51 2.95 0.95
CA PHE A 139 9.96 3.81 2.00
C PHE A 139 9.69 3.02 3.28
N GLU A 140 9.49 3.74 4.37
CA GLU A 140 9.03 3.14 5.62
C GLU A 140 7.51 3.25 5.72
N ALA A 141 6.87 2.16 6.15
CA ALA A 141 5.46 2.12 6.50
C ALA A 141 5.31 1.77 7.98
N VAL A 142 4.34 2.38 8.64
CA VAL A 142 4.04 2.15 10.06
C VAL A 142 2.61 1.66 10.18
N LYS A 143 2.41 0.52 10.85
CA LYS A 143 1.07 0.03 11.18
C LYS A 143 0.44 0.95 12.21
N THR A 144 -0.72 1.52 11.89
CA THR A 144 -1.46 2.42 12.79
C THR A 144 -2.41 1.67 13.70
N GLY A 145 -2.97 0.55 13.24
CA GLY A 145 -3.87 -0.28 14.03
C GLY A 145 -4.43 -1.44 13.24
N GLU A 146 -5.13 -2.33 13.93
CA GLU A 146 -5.94 -3.41 13.33
C GLU A 146 -7.04 -3.84 14.29
N GLY A 147 -8.15 -4.32 13.78
CA GLY A 147 -9.25 -4.83 14.60
C GLY A 147 -10.56 -5.01 13.85
N GLU A 148 -11.53 -5.57 14.56
CA GLU A 148 -12.92 -5.63 14.12
C GLU A 148 -13.56 -4.24 14.21
N THR A 149 -14.33 -3.86 13.20
CA THR A 149 -15.07 -2.61 13.19
C THR A 149 -16.51 -2.81 13.67
N PRO A 150 -17.20 -1.73 14.06
CA PRO A 150 -18.65 -1.81 14.38
C PRO A 150 -19.52 -2.25 13.19
N PHE A 151 -18.97 -2.28 11.98
CA PHE A 151 -19.66 -2.68 10.75
C PHE A 151 -19.53 -4.18 10.45
N GLY A 152 -18.77 -4.93 11.27
CA GLY A 152 -18.61 -6.38 11.17
C GLY A 152 -17.51 -6.85 10.23
N ASP A 153 -16.64 -5.95 9.79
CA ASP A 153 -15.42 -6.27 9.04
C ASP A 153 -14.17 -6.14 9.92
N TYR A 154 -13.09 -6.79 9.52
CA TYR A 154 -11.77 -6.66 10.16
C TYR A 154 -10.88 -5.81 9.27
N ARG A 155 -10.22 -4.82 9.86
CA ARG A 155 -9.36 -3.88 9.13
C ARG A 155 -7.97 -3.78 9.71
N VAL A 156 -7.03 -3.38 8.87
CA VAL A 156 -5.67 -3.01 9.27
C VAL A 156 -5.27 -1.72 8.55
N GLY A 157 -4.65 -0.81 9.29
CA GLY A 157 -4.22 0.49 8.81
C GLY A 157 -2.70 0.66 8.79
N PHE A 158 -2.19 1.38 7.79
CA PHE A 158 -0.79 1.77 7.64
C PHE A 158 -0.67 3.22 7.20
N GLU A 159 0.37 3.90 7.67
CA GLU A 159 0.83 5.18 7.15
C GLU A 159 2.24 5.07 6.59
N ALA A 160 2.51 5.81 5.53
CA ALA A 160 3.84 5.85 4.92
C ALA A 160 4.11 7.20 4.24
N GLU A 161 5.39 7.52 4.05
CA GLU A 161 5.85 8.62 3.20
C GLU A 161 6.88 8.09 2.21
N ALA A 162 6.65 8.33 0.91
CA ALA A 162 7.61 8.06 -0.15
C ALA A 162 8.05 9.35 -0.82
N LYS A 163 9.35 9.47 -1.13
CA LYS A 163 9.92 10.59 -1.85
C LYS A 163 10.25 10.18 -3.27
N LEU A 164 9.86 10.99 -4.22
CA LEU A 164 10.08 10.77 -5.64
C LEU A 164 10.69 12.03 -6.26
N ASN A 165 11.49 11.84 -7.30
CA ASN A 165 11.81 12.92 -8.22
C ASN A 165 10.96 12.73 -9.49
N PRO A 166 9.99 13.61 -9.81
CA PRO A 166 9.14 13.47 -10.98
C PRO A 166 9.92 13.41 -12.30
N LYS A 167 11.10 14.02 -12.35
CA LYS A 167 11.97 14.02 -13.54
C LYS A 167 12.45 12.62 -13.90
N ASP A 168 12.59 11.71 -12.92
CA ASP A 168 12.94 10.30 -13.15
C ASP A 168 11.86 9.55 -13.92
N TYR A 169 10.65 10.12 -13.99
CA TYR A 169 9.48 9.62 -14.73
C TYR A 169 9.15 10.47 -15.96
N GLY A 170 10.04 11.39 -16.35
CA GLY A 170 9.85 12.26 -17.50
C GLY A 170 8.90 13.44 -17.27
N ILE A 171 8.55 13.76 -16.03
CA ILE A 171 7.64 14.83 -15.66
C ILE A 171 8.44 16.02 -15.11
N ASN A 172 8.50 17.13 -15.86
CA ASN A 172 9.26 18.30 -15.45
C ASN A 172 8.39 19.24 -14.58
N PHE A 173 8.05 18.81 -13.39
CA PHE A 173 7.17 19.56 -12.48
C PHE A 173 7.89 20.13 -11.25
N ALA A 174 8.65 19.31 -10.53
CA ALA A 174 9.39 19.68 -9.32
C ALA A 174 10.61 18.76 -9.17
N ASP A 175 11.53 19.12 -8.28
CA ASP A 175 12.70 18.28 -7.97
C ASP A 175 12.39 17.19 -6.93
N GLU A 176 11.38 17.43 -6.08
CA GLU A 176 10.92 16.48 -5.08
C GLU A 176 9.39 16.48 -5.00
N LEU A 177 8.83 15.29 -5.03
CA LEU A 177 7.43 15.02 -4.73
C LEU A 177 7.40 14.07 -3.52
N ARG A 178 6.65 14.43 -2.49
CA ARG A 178 6.37 13.54 -1.36
C ARG A 178 4.98 12.97 -1.48
N LEU A 179 4.87 11.65 -1.51
CA LEU A 179 3.61 10.95 -1.39
C LEU A 179 3.38 10.62 0.07
N ILE A 180 2.26 11.04 0.62
CA ILE A 180 1.80 10.74 1.96
C ILE A 180 0.64 9.77 1.85
N LEU A 181 0.80 8.60 2.42
CA LEU A 181 -0.07 7.47 2.26
C LEU A 181 -0.76 7.18 3.60
N ALA A 182 -2.07 7.14 3.62
CA ALA A 182 -2.86 6.53 4.67
C ALA A 182 -3.68 5.41 4.04
N ILE A 183 -3.39 4.18 4.39
CA ILE A 183 -3.97 2.99 3.74
C ILE A 183 -4.70 2.16 4.79
N GLU A 184 -5.95 1.90 4.53
CA GLU A 184 -6.78 0.99 5.29
C GLU A 184 -7.23 -0.17 4.39
N GLY A 185 -7.03 -1.40 4.87
CA GLY A 185 -7.43 -2.61 4.16
C GLY A 185 -8.54 -3.33 4.88
N ILE A 186 -9.53 -3.79 4.11
CA ILE A 186 -10.63 -4.62 4.55
C ILE A 186 -10.25 -6.08 4.28
N ARG A 187 -10.26 -6.90 5.35
CA ARG A 187 -9.94 -8.33 5.27
C ARG A 187 -10.96 -9.08 4.42
N GLN A 188 -10.46 -10.01 3.59
CA GLN A 188 -11.25 -10.85 2.72
C GLN A 188 -11.51 -12.24 3.33
#